data_ea03b723d7de3ae27afff5878c6a3c04
#
_entry.id   ea03b723d7de3ae27afff5878c6a3c04
#
_cell.length_a   1.000
_cell.length_b   1.000
_cell.length_c   1.000
_cell.angle_alpha   90.00
_cell.angle_beta   90.00
_cell.angle_gamma   90.00
#
_symmetry.space_group_name_H-M   'P 1'
#
loop_
_entity.id
_entity.type
_entity.pdbx_description
1 polymer ?
#
loop_
_entity_poly.entity_id
_entity_poly.type
_entity_poly.pdbx_seq_one_letter_code
_entity_poly.pdbx_strand_id
1 'polypeptide(L)'
;MPDNLPTDIKVKNIELFLIPVETRVPLKFGTETLSSVTCARAKVTVEDRQGKTAVGWGETPLSVQWVWPSQTPYSQRHDALVEFSKVLQKQWVEFGQFGHAIEIGHTFLEEVLHSVQDKFNEQLVAGGGESMPYLAGLVVASVFDQAVHDAYGVLNEIDIYKTYNSQFMSRDLSSFLTPAEGSSVSFDGKFPADFLVADAPAKLPVWHLSLIHI
;
A
#
# COMPACT_ATOMS: atom_id res chain seq x y z
N MET A 1 15.29 -14.33 -15.76
CA MET A 1 15.24 -13.01 -16.42
C MET A 1 16.32 -12.13 -15.83
N PRO A 2 16.78 -11.04 -16.45
CA PRO A 2 17.79 -10.19 -15.83
C PRO A 2 17.22 -9.57 -14.54
N ASP A 3 17.95 -9.75 -13.43
CA ASP A 3 17.56 -9.22 -12.11
C ASP A 3 17.69 -7.69 -12.00
N ASN A 4 17.99 -7.00 -13.10
CA ASN A 4 18.25 -5.56 -13.13
C ASN A 4 17.75 -4.97 -14.45
N LEU A 5 16.61 -4.31 -14.39
CA LEU A 5 16.07 -3.58 -15.54
C LEU A 5 16.47 -2.08 -15.48
N PRO A 6 16.64 -1.41 -16.62
CA PRO A 6 16.95 0.03 -16.65
C PRO A 6 15.86 0.90 -16.01
N THR A 7 14.64 0.36 -15.95
CA THR A 7 13.46 1.03 -15.39
C THR A 7 13.28 0.80 -13.89
N ASP A 8 14.14 -0.02 -13.27
CA ASP A 8 14.07 -0.27 -11.82
C ASP A 8 14.33 1.00 -11.01
N ILE A 9 13.56 1.12 -9.94
CA ILE A 9 13.66 2.21 -8.99
C ILE A 9 13.93 1.70 -7.57
N LYS A 10 14.42 2.59 -6.72
CA LYS A 10 14.40 2.43 -5.25
C LYS A 10 13.80 3.66 -4.60
N VAL A 11 13.27 3.51 -3.41
CA VAL A 11 12.84 4.64 -2.58
C VAL A 11 14.07 5.38 -2.04
N LYS A 12 14.11 6.71 -2.24
CA LYS A 12 15.19 7.59 -1.80
C LYS A 12 14.80 8.42 -0.60
N ASN A 13 13.58 8.94 -0.58
CA ASN A 13 13.06 9.79 0.49
C ASN A 13 11.53 9.74 0.56
N ILE A 14 10.99 9.95 1.75
CA ILE A 14 9.55 10.03 1.98
C ILE A 14 9.23 11.21 2.91
N GLU A 15 8.27 12.03 2.50
CA GLU A 15 7.60 13.01 3.35
C GLU A 15 6.19 12.50 3.67
N LEU A 16 5.84 12.41 4.95
CA LEU A 16 4.54 11.93 5.41
C LEU A 16 3.73 13.09 5.97
N PHE A 17 2.50 13.23 5.49
CA PHE A 17 1.54 14.24 5.94
C PHE A 17 0.33 13.54 6.56
N LEU A 18 -0.12 14.04 7.70
CA LEU A 18 -1.31 13.56 8.40
C LEU A 18 -2.38 14.63 8.30
N ILE A 19 -3.41 14.37 7.51
CA ILE A 19 -4.43 15.36 7.12
C ILE A 19 -5.74 15.00 7.83
N PRO A 20 -6.21 15.83 8.78
CA PRO A 20 -7.51 15.63 9.38
C PRO A 20 -8.62 15.93 8.35
N VAL A 21 -9.56 15.01 8.21
CA VAL A 21 -10.72 15.11 7.31
C VAL A 21 -11.97 14.90 8.10
N GLU A 22 -12.92 15.84 8.01
CA GLU A 22 -14.26 15.70 8.57
C GLU A 22 -15.21 15.17 7.49
N THR A 23 -16.05 14.19 7.85
CA THR A 23 -17.04 13.66 6.94
C THR A 23 -18.23 14.63 6.86
N ARG A 24 -18.68 14.95 5.64
CA ARG A 24 -19.86 15.81 5.44
C ARG A 24 -21.14 15.19 6.01
N VAL A 25 -21.22 13.88 6.01
CA VAL A 25 -22.32 13.10 6.61
C VAL A 25 -21.69 12.01 7.47
N PRO A 26 -22.08 11.88 8.76
CA PRO A 26 -21.58 10.81 9.60
C PRO A 26 -21.93 9.43 9.01
N LEU A 27 -20.95 8.52 9.01
CA LEU A 27 -21.13 7.15 8.53
C LEU A 27 -21.10 6.19 9.71
N LYS A 28 -22.15 5.36 9.85
CA LYS A 28 -22.25 4.40 10.94
C LYS A 28 -21.61 3.07 10.54
N PHE A 29 -20.64 2.61 11.36
CA PHE A 29 -20.00 1.31 11.28
C PHE A 29 -20.31 0.51 12.55
N GLY A 30 -21.26 -0.41 12.49
CA GLY A 30 -21.63 -1.20 13.67
C GLY A 30 -22.04 -0.30 14.85
N THR A 31 -21.27 -0.36 15.93
CA THR A 31 -21.46 0.45 17.14
C THR A 31 -20.77 1.82 17.07
N GLU A 32 -19.86 2.03 16.14
CA GLU A 32 -19.10 3.27 16.01
C GLU A 32 -19.66 4.17 14.89
N THR A 33 -19.46 5.48 15.04
CA THR A 33 -19.82 6.47 14.04
C THR A 33 -18.59 7.21 13.57
N LEU A 34 -18.32 7.13 12.26
CA LEU A 34 -17.23 7.87 11.61
C LEU A 34 -17.74 9.29 11.29
N SER A 35 -17.22 10.29 11.96
CA SER A 35 -17.43 11.72 11.67
C SER A 35 -16.16 12.42 11.22
N SER A 36 -15.00 11.83 11.51
CA SER A 36 -13.70 12.32 11.07
C SER A 36 -12.74 11.16 10.88
N VAL A 37 -11.74 11.36 10.03
CA VAL A 37 -10.64 10.41 9.81
C VAL A 37 -9.35 11.17 9.52
N THR A 38 -8.22 10.64 9.96
CA THR A 38 -6.91 11.13 9.52
C THR A 38 -6.53 10.41 8.24
N CYS A 39 -6.31 11.15 7.16
CA CYS A 39 -5.72 10.62 5.94
C CYS A 39 -4.19 10.73 6.02
N ALA A 40 -3.50 9.60 5.95
CA ALA A 40 -2.07 9.57 5.73
C ALA A 40 -1.80 9.82 4.25
N ARG A 41 -0.95 10.80 3.93
CA ARG A 41 -0.51 11.12 2.57
C ARG A 41 1.00 11.04 2.52
N ALA A 42 1.54 10.22 1.62
CA ALA A 42 2.97 10.12 1.39
C ALA A 42 3.37 10.80 0.08
N LYS A 43 4.46 11.57 0.15
CA LYS A 43 5.21 12.04 -1.01
C LYS A 43 6.50 11.23 -1.06
N VAL A 44 6.59 10.33 -2.01
CA VAL A 44 7.75 9.44 -2.19
C VAL A 44 8.62 9.96 -3.32
N THR A 45 9.90 10.13 -3.03
CA THR A 45 10.94 10.37 -4.05
C THR A 45 11.62 9.06 -4.34
N VAL A 46 11.59 8.63 -5.59
CA VAL A 46 12.32 7.45 -6.08
C VAL A 46 13.53 7.87 -6.90
N GLU A 47 14.48 6.93 -7.08
CA GLU A 47 15.70 7.11 -7.85
C GLU A 47 15.95 5.88 -8.69
N ASP A 48 16.27 6.05 -9.97
CA ASP A 48 16.75 4.96 -10.83
C ASP A 48 18.26 4.69 -10.64
N ARG A 49 18.78 3.72 -11.38
CA ARG A 49 20.21 3.35 -11.31
C ARG A 49 21.16 4.40 -11.92
N GLN A 50 20.64 5.38 -12.66
CA GLN A 50 21.39 6.48 -13.24
C GLN A 50 21.36 7.75 -12.36
N GLY A 51 20.58 7.72 -11.26
CA GLY A 51 20.40 8.84 -10.35
C GLY A 51 19.30 9.83 -10.77
N LYS A 52 18.53 9.52 -11.84
CA LYS A 52 17.31 10.27 -12.17
C LYS A 52 16.28 10.05 -11.06
N THR A 53 15.60 11.11 -10.66
CA THR A 53 14.60 11.04 -9.58
C THR A 53 13.23 11.51 -10.07
N ALA A 54 12.18 10.97 -9.45
CA ALA A 54 10.82 11.44 -9.62
C ALA A 54 10.06 11.38 -8.29
N VAL A 55 8.93 12.05 -8.23
CA VAL A 55 8.05 12.11 -7.06
C VAL A 55 6.72 11.50 -7.42
N GLY A 56 6.20 10.67 -6.52
CA GLY A 56 4.83 10.15 -6.57
C GLY A 56 4.10 10.39 -5.26
N TRP A 57 2.78 10.27 -5.31
CA TRP A 57 1.88 10.51 -4.20
C TRP A 57 0.97 9.33 -3.95
N GLY A 58 0.73 9.04 -2.66
CA GLY A 58 -0.26 8.08 -2.22
C GLY A 58 -1.04 8.61 -1.03
N GLU A 59 -2.26 8.13 -0.84
CA GLU A 59 -3.10 8.54 0.27
C GLU A 59 -3.99 7.39 0.74
N THR A 60 -4.08 7.24 2.07
CA THR A 60 -4.93 6.22 2.70
C THR A 60 -5.58 6.81 3.95
N PRO A 61 -6.90 6.68 4.13
CA PRO A 61 -7.53 7.01 5.41
C PRO A 61 -7.15 5.98 6.46
N LEU A 62 -6.69 6.43 7.62
CA LEU A 62 -6.39 5.58 8.78
C LEU A 62 -7.72 5.22 9.47
N SER A 63 -8.51 4.36 8.84
CA SER A 63 -9.87 4.00 9.25
C SER A 63 -9.86 2.95 10.36
N VAL A 64 -9.63 3.39 11.59
CA VAL A 64 -9.49 2.55 12.79
C VAL A 64 -10.65 1.55 12.95
N GLN A 65 -11.89 2.01 12.75
CA GLN A 65 -13.10 1.21 12.96
C GLN A 65 -13.15 -0.01 12.03
N TRP A 66 -12.60 0.16 10.83
CA TRP A 66 -12.61 -0.91 9.83
C TRP A 66 -11.46 -1.89 10.02
N VAL A 67 -10.25 -1.37 10.28
CA VAL A 67 -9.04 -2.21 10.29
C VAL A 67 -8.71 -2.80 11.65
N TRP A 68 -9.26 -2.22 12.72
CA TRP A 68 -8.97 -2.63 14.09
C TRP A 68 -10.23 -2.57 14.97
N PRO A 69 -11.24 -3.43 14.72
CA PRO A 69 -12.42 -3.52 15.57
C PRO A 69 -12.00 -4.05 16.95
N SER A 70 -12.20 -3.26 18.03
CA SER A 70 -11.78 -3.60 19.40
C SER A 70 -12.51 -2.76 20.43
N GLN A 71 -12.43 -3.16 21.70
CA GLN A 71 -12.88 -2.39 22.86
C GLN A 71 -11.86 -1.34 23.32
N THR A 72 -10.63 -1.41 22.82
CA THR A 72 -9.60 -0.40 23.08
C THR A 72 -10.07 0.96 22.56
N PRO A 73 -9.92 2.06 23.33
CA PRO A 73 -10.37 3.38 22.92
C PRO A 73 -9.87 3.78 21.53
N TYR A 74 -10.76 4.44 20.75
CA TYR A 74 -10.44 4.90 19.40
C TYR A 74 -9.12 5.69 19.34
N SER A 75 -8.92 6.63 20.28
CA SER A 75 -7.73 7.47 20.29
C SER A 75 -6.43 6.66 20.38
N GLN A 76 -6.40 5.63 21.21
CA GLN A 76 -5.21 4.78 21.37
C GLN A 76 -4.90 3.99 20.10
N ARG A 77 -5.93 3.42 19.46
CA ARG A 77 -5.79 2.71 18.19
C ARG A 77 -5.36 3.65 17.07
N HIS A 78 -5.96 4.85 17.01
CA HIS A 78 -5.61 5.89 16.07
C HIS A 78 -4.15 6.34 16.22
N ASP A 79 -3.72 6.64 17.44
CA ASP A 79 -2.35 7.06 17.71
C ASP A 79 -1.35 5.97 17.33
N ALA A 80 -1.69 4.70 17.57
CA ALA A 80 -0.87 3.57 17.13
C ALA A 80 -0.72 3.52 15.60
N LEU A 81 -1.80 3.73 14.81
CA LEU A 81 -1.71 3.79 13.34
C LEU A 81 -0.84 4.96 12.87
N VAL A 82 -0.98 6.12 13.51
CA VAL A 82 -0.14 7.30 13.22
C VAL A 82 1.34 7.03 13.51
N GLU A 83 1.66 6.46 14.67
CA GLU A 83 3.05 6.12 15.01
C GLU A 83 3.59 5.02 14.09
N PHE A 84 2.81 4.01 13.78
CA PHE A 84 3.22 2.96 12.86
C PHE A 84 3.50 3.50 11.45
N SER A 85 2.73 4.48 10.98
CA SER A 85 3.00 5.13 9.68
C SER A 85 4.36 5.83 9.65
N LYS A 86 4.79 6.43 10.78
CA LYS A 86 6.13 7.03 10.90
C LYS A 86 7.25 5.96 10.95
N VAL A 87 6.95 4.81 11.55
CA VAL A 87 7.88 3.67 11.54
C VAL A 87 8.06 3.16 10.11
N LEU A 88 6.96 2.91 9.39
CA LEU A 88 7.03 2.43 8.00
C LEU A 88 7.69 3.44 7.06
N GLN A 89 7.48 4.75 7.25
CA GLN A 89 8.18 5.78 6.49
C GLN A 89 9.70 5.59 6.53
N LYS A 90 10.27 5.31 7.71
CA LYS A 90 11.71 5.07 7.88
C LYS A 90 12.14 3.76 7.22
N GLN A 91 11.38 2.69 7.46
CA GLN A 91 11.67 1.37 6.93
C GLN A 91 11.69 1.34 5.40
N TRP A 92 10.77 2.03 4.74
CA TRP A 92 10.76 2.16 3.28
C TRP A 92 12.01 2.85 2.72
N VAL A 93 12.50 3.91 3.40
CA VAL A 93 13.74 4.60 2.98
C VAL A 93 14.97 3.71 3.20
N GLU A 94 15.00 2.98 4.32
CA GLU A 94 16.10 2.07 4.67
C GLU A 94 16.13 0.80 3.81
N PHE A 95 14.99 0.40 3.23
CA PHE A 95 14.84 -0.82 2.45
C PHE A 95 15.76 -0.87 1.24
N GLY A 96 15.89 0.23 0.49
CA GLY A 96 16.94 0.49 -0.50
C GLY A 96 17.04 -0.50 -1.68
N GLN A 97 16.08 -1.41 -1.86
CA GLN A 97 16.06 -2.37 -2.96
C GLN A 97 15.60 -1.73 -4.26
N PHE A 98 16.22 -2.14 -5.38
CA PHE A 98 15.80 -1.76 -6.72
C PHE A 98 14.86 -2.80 -7.30
N GLY A 99 13.86 -2.34 -8.06
CA GLY A 99 12.93 -3.20 -8.78
C GLY A 99 11.77 -2.43 -9.39
N HIS A 100 10.86 -3.14 -10.01
CA HIS A 100 9.55 -2.64 -10.38
C HIS A 100 8.70 -2.36 -9.13
N ALA A 101 7.78 -1.41 -9.18
CA ALA A 101 6.95 -1.01 -8.04
C ALA A 101 6.25 -2.21 -7.36
N ILE A 102 5.62 -3.12 -8.11
CA ILE A 102 5.01 -4.35 -7.56
C ILE A 102 6.06 -5.23 -6.86
N GLU A 103 7.25 -5.39 -7.45
CA GLU A 103 8.27 -6.29 -6.95
C GLU A 103 8.83 -5.82 -5.61
N ILE A 104 9.16 -4.53 -5.52
CA ILE A 104 9.66 -3.95 -4.27
C ILE A 104 8.57 -3.86 -3.21
N GLY A 105 7.32 -3.55 -3.61
CA GLY A 105 6.15 -3.54 -2.72
C GLY A 105 5.91 -4.92 -2.10
N HIS A 106 5.84 -5.96 -2.93
CA HIS A 106 5.68 -7.34 -2.46
C HIS A 106 6.83 -7.77 -1.54
N THR A 107 8.07 -7.52 -1.94
CA THR A 107 9.23 -7.90 -1.12
C THR A 107 9.22 -7.15 0.21
N PHE A 108 8.83 -5.87 0.23
CA PHE A 108 8.68 -5.11 1.47
C PHE A 108 7.60 -5.72 2.39
N LEU A 109 6.47 -6.15 1.85
CA LEU A 109 5.41 -6.79 2.65
C LEU A 109 5.89 -8.11 3.26
N GLU A 110 6.56 -8.97 2.47
CA GLU A 110 6.98 -10.30 2.90
C GLU A 110 8.19 -10.27 3.86
N GLU A 111 9.18 -9.44 3.58
CA GLU A 111 10.45 -9.47 4.32
C GLU A 111 10.54 -8.44 5.45
N VAL A 112 9.80 -7.32 5.37
CA VAL A 112 9.93 -6.19 6.29
C VAL A 112 8.70 -6.00 7.16
N LEU A 113 7.51 -5.89 6.56
CA LEU A 113 6.30 -5.48 7.29
C LEU A 113 5.99 -6.35 8.50
N HIS A 114 6.05 -7.68 8.35
CA HIS A 114 5.76 -8.61 9.44
C HIS A 114 6.68 -8.36 10.65
N SER A 115 7.99 -8.36 10.42
CA SER A 115 8.96 -8.21 11.51
C SER A 115 8.91 -6.84 12.18
N VAL A 116 8.59 -5.79 11.42
CA VAL A 116 8.45 -4.42 11.93
C VAL A 116 7.18 -4.29 12.75
N GLN A 117 6.07 -4.87 12.27
CA GLN A 117 4.80 -4.86 12.99
C GLN A 117 4.87 -5.68 14.28
N ASP A 118 5.55 -6.84 14.26
CA ASP A 118 5.73 -7.65 15.46
C ASP A 118 6.48 -6.89 16.55
N LYS A 119 7.60 -6.24 16.21
CA LYS A 119 8.35 -5.39 17.14
C LYS A 119 7.54 -4.20 17.66
N PHE A 120 6.73 -3.60 16.80
CA PHE A 120 5.84 -2.52 17.19
C PHE A 120 4.76 -3.01 18.17
N ASN A 121 4.18 -4.18 17.90
CA ASN A 121 3.19 -4.82 18.76
C ASN A 121 3.76 -5.22 20.12
N GLU A 122 5.00 -5.71 20.18
CA GLU A 122 5.69 -5.97 21.45
C GLU A 122 5.76 -4.70 22.33
N GLN A 123 6.06 -3.54 21.71
CA GLN A 123 6.11 -2.27 22.43
C GLN A 123 4.72 -1.80 22.88
N LEU A 124 3.69 -1.96 22.04
CA LEU A 124 2.31 -1.64 22.40
C LEU A 124 1.84 -2.46 23.61
N VAL A 125 2.08 -3.77 23.58
CA VAL A 125 1.69 -4.69 24.67
C VAL A 125 2.48 -4.40 25.94
N ALA A 126 3.77 -4.15 25.85
CA ALA A 126 4.60 -3.76 26.99
C ALA A 126 4.13 -2.44 27.63
N GLY A 127 3.56 -1.53 26.85
CA GLY A 127 2.92 -0.30 27.30
C GLY A 127 1.49 -0.48 27.85
N GLY A 128 0.98 -1.71 27.92
CA GLY A 128 -0.39 -2.04 28.36
C GLY A 128 -1.47 -1.85 27.30
N GLY A 129 -1.07 -1.69 26.05
CA GLY A 129 -1.98 -1.62 24.89
C GLY A 129 -2.31 -3.00 24.31
N GLU A 130 -3.08 -2.99 23.25
CA GLU A 130 -3.49 -4.17 22.45
C GLU A 130 -2.64 -4.28 21.18
N SER A 131 -2.35 -5.50 20.73
CA SER A 131 -1.66 -5.75 19.46
C SER A 131 -2.49 -5.23 18.27
N MET A 132 -1.85 -4.48 17.40
CA MET A 132 -2.43 -4.01 16.15
C MET A 132 -2.61 -5.19 15.18
N PRO A 133 -3.81 -5.41 14.60
CA PRO A 133 -4.04 -6.45 13.61
C PRO A 133 -3.19 -6.25 12.35
N TYR A 134 -2.84 -7.36 11.68
CA TYR A 134 -2.05 -7.29 10.44
C TYR A 134 -2.72 -6.47 9.34
N LEU A 135 -4.06 -6.56 9.22
CA LEU A 135 -4.83 -5.73 8.28
C LEU A 135 -4.60 -4.22 8.51
N ALA A 136 -4.45 -3.79 9.76
CA ALA A 136 -4.16 -2.40 10.06
C ALA A 136 -2.75 -2.00 9.57
N GLY A 137 -1.78 -2.90 9.71
CA GLY A 137 -0.44 -2.73 9.13
C GLY A 137 -0.46 -2.62 7.60
N LEU A 138 -1.23 -3.47 6.92
CA LEU A 138 -1.40 -3.42 5.46
C LEU A 138 -2.03 -2.11 5.00
N VAL A 139 -3.05 -1.61 5.71
CA VAL A 139 -3.68 -0.32 5.37
C VAL A 139 -2.69 0.83 5.55
N VAL A 140 -1.90 0.83 6.62
CA VAL A 140 -0.84 1.84 6.78
C VAL A 140 0.22 1.71 5.68
N ALA A 141 0.61 0.49 5.29
CA ALA A 141 1.59 0.27 4.23
C ALA A 141 1.10 0.76 2.85
N SER A 142 -0.20 0.70 2.60
CA SER A 142 -0.80 1.05 1.29
C SER A 142 -0.53 2.47 0.84
N VAL A 143 -0.34 3.43 1.77
CA VAL A 143 -0.04 4.83 1.40
C VAL A 143 1.31 4.96 0.70
N PHE A 144 2.28 4.18 1.12
CA PHE A 144 3.63 4.17 0.54
C PHE A 144 3.64 3.40 -0.78
N ASP A 145 2.98 2.25 -0.81
CA ASP A 145 2.87 1.42 -2.02
C ASP A 145 2.23 2.18 -3.19
N GLN A 146 1.12 2.87 -2.97
CA GLN A 146 0.50 3.74 -3.96
C GLN A 146 1.46 4.83 -4.46
N ALA A 147 2.17 5.51 -3.53
CA ALA A 147 3.10 6.55 -3.89
C ALA A 147 4.31 6.05 -4.68
N VAL A 148 4.78 4.83 -4.40
CA VAL A 148 5.86 4.17 -5.15
C VAL A 148 5.41 3.84 -6.57
N HIS A 149 4.18 3.33 -6.75
CA HIS A 149 3.60 3.06 -8.07
C HIS A 149 3.46 4.34 -8.90
N ASP A 150 2.94 5.40 -8.29
CA ASP A 150 2.82 6.70 -8.96
C ASP A 150 4.20 7.26 -9.36
N ALA A 151 5.17 7.23 -8.44
CA ALA A 151 6.53 7.67 -8.72
C ALA A 151 7.23 6.85 -9.83
N TYR A 152 6.98 5.54 -9.90
CA TYR A 152 7.49 4.67 -10.95
C TYR A 152 6.98 5.10 -12.33
N GLY A 153 5.66 5.33 -12.43
CA GLY A 153 5.04 5.81 -13.66
C GLY A 153 5.58 7.17 -14.10
N VAL A 154 5.71 8.11 -13.15
CA VAL A 154 6.25 9.46 -13.41
C VAL A 154 7.71 9.39 -13.87
N LEU A 155 8.57 8.59 -13.22
CA LEU A 155 10.00 8.50 -13.56
C LEU A 155 10.21 7.94 -14.97
N ASN A 156 9.43 6.91 -15.32
CA ASN A 156 9.51 6.24 -16.61
C ASN A 156 8.63 6.88 -17.69
N GLU A 157 7.90 7.96 -17.36
CA GLU A 157 7.04 8.71 -18.30
C GLU A 157 5.98 7.81 -18.97
N ILE A 158 5.42 6.86 -18.23
CA ILE A 158 4.47 5.87 -18.71
C ILE A 158 3.35 5.66 -17.68
N ASP A 159 2.15 5.34 -18.18
CA ASP A 159 1.05 4.88 -17.34
C ASP A 159 1.47 3.57 -16.64
N ILE A 160 1.36 3.55 -15.30
CA ILE A 160 1.81 2.41 -14.49
C ILE A 160 1.16 1.09 -14.91
N TYR A 161 -0.10 1.08 -15.32
CA TYR A 161 -0.79 -0.13 -15.79
C TYR A 161 -0.18 -0.73 -17.07
N LYS A 162 0.55 0.07 -17.85
CA LYS A 162 1.28 -0.39 -19.04
C LYS A 162 2.64 -1.02 -18.71
N THR A 163 3.03 -0.99 -17.46
CA THR A 163 4.32 -1.53 -16.99
C THR A 163 4.23 -2.95 -16.42
N TYR A 164 3.02 -3.50 -16.26
CA TYR A 164 2.80 -4.79 -15.64
C TYR A 164 3.06 -5.98 -16.57
N ASN A 165 4.21 -5.99 -17.22
CA ASN A 165 4.60 -7.00 -18.21
C ASN A 165 6.12 -7.27 -18.18
N SER A 166 6.58 -8.24 -18.97
CA SER A 166 7.97 -8.69 -19.02
C SER A 166 9.00 -7.65 -19.49
N GLN A 167 8.58 -6.49 -20.01
CA GLN A 167 9.50 -5.41 -20.37
C GLN A 167 9.95 -4.60 -19.16
N PHE A 168 9.09 -4.55 -18.11
CA PHE A 168 9.29 -3.73 -16.93
C PHE A 168 9.42 -4.54 -15.65
N MET A 169 8.95 -5.79 -15.63
CA MET A 169 9.01 -6.69 -14.49
C MET A 169 10.02 -7.80 -14.74
N SER A 170 10.84 -8.07 -13.74
CA SER A 170 11.81 -9.17 -13.74
C SER A 170 11.20 -10.49 -13.28
N ARG A 171 10.10 -10.45 -12.53
CA ARG A 171 9.39 -11.60 -11.97
C ARG A 171 7.99 -11.69 -12.55
N ASP A 172 7.58 -12.90 -12.93
CA ASP A 172 6.23 -13.21 -13.35
C ASP A 172 5.29 -13.49 -12.15
N LEU A 173 4.02 -13.73 -12.40
CA LEU A 173 3.02 -13.94 -11.36
C LEU A 173 3.27 -15.20 -10.51
N SER A 174 4.05 -16.18 -10.99
CA SER A 174 4.39 -17.37 -10.19
C SER A 174 5.25 -17.03 -8.97
N SER A 175 5.94 -15.89 -9.00
CA SER A 175 6.70 -15.36 -7.86
C SER A 175 5.83 -14.74 -6.76
N PHE A 176 4.56 -14.45 -7.06
CA PHE A 176 3.64 -13.75 -6.16
C PHE A 176 2.42 -14.57 -5.78
N LEU A 177 2.01 -15.52 -6.65
CA LEU A 177 0.77 -16.25 -6.53
C LEU A 177 1.00 -17.75 -6.63
N THR A 178 0.35 -18.51 -5.75
CA THR A 178 0.31 -19.97 -5.82
C THR A 178 -1.08 -20.40 -6.26
N PRO A 179 -1.21 -21.24 -7.30
CA PRO A 179 -2.51 -21.79 -7.70
C PRO A 179 -3.14 -22.60 -6.58
N ALA A 180 -4.47 -22.61 -6.49
CA ALA A 180 -5.18 -23.48 -5.56
C ALA A 180 -4.86 -24.95 -5.87
N GLU A 181 -4.80 -25.78 -4.83
CA GLU A 181 -4.55 -27.21 -4.96
C GLU A 181 -5.60 -27.88 -5.90
N GLY A 182 -5.14 -28.67 -6.85
CA GLY A 182 -6.00 -29.31 -7.87
C GLY A 182 -6.45 -28.38 -9.01
N SER A 183 -6.02 -27.11 -9.02
CA SER A 183 -6.29 -26.18 -10.12
C SER A 183 -5.44 -26.51 -11.35
N SER A 184 -6.00 -26.28 -12.55
CA SER A 184 -5.26 -26.31 -13.82
C SER A 184 -4.63 -24.95 -14.19
N VAL A 185 -4.76 -23.95 -13.34
CA VAL A 185 -4.20 -22.60 -13.56
C VAL A 185 -2.69 -22.65 -13.34
N SER A 186 -1.92 -22.02 -14.25
CA SER A 186 -0.50 -21.74 -14.06
C SER A 186 -0.25 -20.24 -14.16
N PHE A 187 0.61 -19.74 -13.30
CA PHE A 187 1.10 -18.35 -13.33
C PHE A 187 2.49 -18.22 -13.96
N ASP A 188 3.10 -19.35 -14.37
CA ASP A 188 4.41 -19.36 -15.02
C ASP A 188 4.40 -18.57 -16.33
N GLY A 189 5.32 -17.61 -16.45
CA GLY A 189 5.42 -16.72 -17.61
C GLY A 189 4.26 -15.77 -17.79
N LYS A 190 3.35 -15.64 -16.79
CA LYS A 190 2.23 -14.72 -16.81
C LYS A 190 2.54 -13.45 -16.04
N PHE A 191 2.04 -12.34 -16.55
CA PHE A 191 2.16 -11.02 -15.94
C PHE A 191 0.77 -10.44 -15.69
N PRO A 192 0.61 -9.43 -14.82
CA PRO A 192 -0.70 -8.82 -14.60
C PRO A 192 -1.34 -8.31 -15.89
N ALA A 193 -0.56 -7.85 -16.87
CA ALA A 193 -1.06 -7.42 -18.19
C ALA A 193 -1.82 -8.51 -18.97
N ASP A 194 -1.52 -9.80 -18.73
CA ASP A 194 -2.25 -10.91 -19.36
C ASP A 194 -3.72 -10.98 -18.90
N PHE A 195 -4.06 -10.34 -17.78
CA PHE A 195 -5.39 -10.34 -17.17
C PHE A 195 -6.08 -8.98 -17.20
N LEU A 196 -5.40 -7.94 -17.66
CA LEU A 196 -5.97 -6.61 -17.83
C LEU A 196 -6.65 -6.49 -19.21
N VAL A 197 -7.72 -5.72 -19.27
CA VAL A 197 -8.33 -5.37 -20.57
C VAL A 197 -7.41 -4.43 -21.34
N ALA A 198 -7.24 -4.70 -22.64
CA ALA A 198 -6.34 -3.90 -23.48
C ALA A 198 -6.80 -2.44 -23.59
N ASP A 199 -8.11 -2.23 -23.72
CA ASP A 199 -8.71 -0.91 -23.82
C ASP A 199 -9.58 -0.66 -22.58
N ALA A 200 -9.09 0.17 -21.67
CA ALA A 200 -9.86 0.56 -20.49
C ALA A 200 -11.11 1.37 -20.93
N PRO A 201 -12.30 1.10 -20.36
CA PRO A 201 -13.50 1.85 -20.70
C PRO A 201 -13.34 3.33 -20.32
N ALA A 202 -13.71 4.22 -21.23
CA ALA A 202 -13.62 5.68 -21.01
C ALA A 202 -14.52 6.17 -19.85
N LYS A 203 -15.51 5.36 -19.46
CA LYS A 203 -16.41 5.64 -18.33
C LYS A 203 -16.67 4.35 -17.55
N LEU A 204 -16.60 4.43 -16.23
CA LEU A 204 -17.00 3.36 -15.34
C LEU A 204 -18.39 3.68 -14.74
N PRO A 205 -19.31 2.69 -14.62
CA PRO A 205 -20.54 2.88 -13.85
C PRO A 205 -20.21 3.07 -12.38
N VAL A 206 -20.84 4.04 -11.74
CA VAL A 206 -20.71 4.27 -10.31
C VAL A 206 -21.87 3.62 -9.59
N TRP A 207 -21.59 2.73 -8.65
CA TRP A 207 -22.58 2.24 -7.71
C TRP A 207 -22.71 3.25 -6.57
N HIS A 208 -23.95 3.75 -6.36
CA HIS A 208 -24.27 4.59 -5.22
C HIS A 208 -25.25 3.85 -4.33
N LEU A 209 -24.82 3.49 -3.14
CA LEU A 209 -25.69 2.93 -2.12
C LEU A 209 -26.20 4.08 -1.24
N SER A 210 -27.50 4.36 -1.31
CA SER A 210 -28.17 5.27 -0.39
C SER A 210 -28.81 4.45 0.74
N LEU A 211 -28.41 4.71 1.97
CA LEU A 211 -28.99 4.08 3.17
C LEU A 211 -30.18 4.88 3.74
N ILE A 212 -30.63 5.95 3.06
CA ILE A 212 -31.65 6.86 3.55
C ILE A 212 -33.01 6.19 3.68
N HIS A 213 -33.26 5.11 2.96
CA HIS A 213 -34.57 4.45 2.89
C HIS A 213 -34.57 3.04 3.55
N ILE A 214 -33.57 2.73 4.32
CA ILE A 214 -33.50 1.53 5.17
C ILE A 214 -33.76 1.95 6.64
#